data_45ef7ce6bb0e72e8a664424a9abb03d5
#
_entry.id   45ef7ce6bb0e72e8a664424a9abb03d5
#
_cell.length_a   1.000
_cell.length_b   1.000
_cell.length_c   1.000
_cell.angle_alpha   90.00
_cell.angle_beta   90.00
_cell.angle_gamma   90.00
#
_symmetry.space_group_name_H-M   'P 1'
#
loop_
_entity.id
_entity.type
_entity.pdbx_description
1 polymer ?
#
loop_
_entity_poly.entity_id
_entity_poly.type
_entity_poly.pdbx_seq_one_letter_code
_entity_poly.pdbx_strand_id
1 'polypeptide(L)'
;LINNMTKNGSFMYSAFYSFTNLQTIEFFESIGVKTKVERGGRVFPESDKSKTVAEALLKWVKGCGVKIVFDTVSDLISEKDMVKGVMLKNRGKLLCDSVILATGGVSYPGTGSTGDGYKWAKKLGHTVVEPIPSLVPLDTKEKWSFSLAGLSLKNIAITFYNEKNKKVYSDFGEMMFTHTGLTGPVILSASAHLRPME
;
A
#
# COMPACT_ATOMS: atom_id res chain seq x y z
N LEU A 1 -7.27 1.41 13.15
CA LEU A 1 -7.00 1.10 11.73
C LEU A 1 -8.27 1.25 10.89
N ILE A 2 -9.35 0.53 11.20
CA ILE A 2 -10.60 0.49 10.41
C ILE A 2 -11.20 1.89 10.22
N ASN A 3 -11.26 2.71 11.27
CA ASN A 3 -11.80 4.07 11.22
C ASN A 3 -11.01 5.03 10.30
N ASN A 4 -9.77 4.67 9.96
CA ASN A 4 -8.93 5.44 9.04
C ASN A 4 -9.06 4.96 7.58
N MET A 5 -9.85 3.92 7.33
CA MET A 5 -10.13 3.45 5.98
C MET A 5 -11.32 4.21 5.40
N THR A 6 -11.12 4.89 4.31
CA THR A 6 -12.14 5.74 3.68
C THR A 6 -13.28 4.96 3.01
N LYS A 7 -13.02 3.70 2.60
CA LYS A 7 -14.02 2.78 2.03
C LYS A 7 -13.77 1.36 2.56
N ASN A 8 -14.84 0.59 2.69
CA ASN A 8 -14.83 -0.85 2.98
C ASN A 8 -14.04 -1.25 4.26
N GLY A 9 -13.86 -0.34 5.22
CA GLY A 9 -13.13 -0.65 6.46
C GLY A 9 -13.69 -1.88 7.19
N SER A 10 -15.00 -2.07 7.18
CA SER A 10 -15.66 -3.23 7.80
C SER A 10 -15.22 -4.58 7.23
N PHE A 11 -14.84 -4.63 5.95
CA PHE A 11 -14.31 -5.86 5.33
C PHE A 11 -13.03 -6.36 6.02
N MET A 12 -12.26 -5.45 6.61
CA MET A 12 -10.98 -5.78 7.26
C MET A 12 -11.10 -6.22 8.70
N TYR A 13 -12.30 -6.25 9.31
CA TYR A 13 -12.46 -6.66 10.71
C TYR A 13 -11.86 -8.03 10.97
N SER A 14 -12.23 -9.03 10.19
CA SER A 14 -11.74 -10.40 10.39
C SER A 14 -10.22 -10.48 10.31
N ALA A 15 -9.62 -9.83 9.30
CA ALA A 15 -8.17 -9.82 9.13
C ALA A 15 -7.45 -9.17 10.32
N PHE A 16 -7.91 -7.99 10.77
CA PHE A 16 -7.29 -7.28 11.88
C PHE A 16 -7.54 -7.91 13.24
N TYR A 17 -8.62 -8.68 13.41
CA TYR A 17 -8.82 -9.49 14.61
C TYR A 17 -7.95 -10.73 14.62
N SER A 18 -7.73 -11.35 13.47
CA SER A 18 -6.87 -12.54 13.35
C SER A 18 -5.39 -12.23 13.48
N PHE A 19 -4.96 -11.05 13.04
CA PHE A 19 -3.57 -10.62 13.14
C PHE A 19 -3.49 -9.11 13.34
N THR A 20 -3.28 -8.71 14.59
CA THR A 20 -3.29 -7.30 15.01
C THR A 20 -1.95 -6.60 14.71
N ASN A 21 -1.95 -5.26 14.79
CA ASN A 21 -0.71 -4.48 14.71
C ASN A 21 0.28 -4.81 15.84
N LEU A 22 -0.19 -5.14 17.04
CA LEU A 22 0.68 -5.58 18.14
C LEU A 22 1.33 -6.94 17.83
N GLN A 23 0.53 -7.90 17.39
CA GLN A 23 1.06 -9.21 16.95
C GLN A 23 2.02 -9.09 15.77
N THR A 24 1.85 -8.07 14.89
CA THR A 24 2.82 -7.79 13.83
C THR A 24 4.17 -7.36 14.42
N ILE A 25 4.17 -6.48 15.43
CA ILE A 25 5.39 -6.06 16.14
C ILE A 25 6.05 -7.27 16.79
N GLU A 26 5.29 -8.02 17.61
CA GLU A 26 5.76 -9.22 18.30
C GLU A 26 6.36 -10.24 17.32
N PHE A 27 5.72 -10.45 16.17
CA PHE A 27 6.26 -11.33 15.12
C PHE A 27 7.63 -10.86 14.63
N PHE A 28 7.79 -9.59 14.29
CA PHE A 28 9.08 -9.08 13.81
C PHE A 28 10.15 -9.16 14.90
N GLU A 29 9.82 -8.86 16.15
CA GLU A 29 10.73 -9.00 17.28
C GLU A 29 11.13 -10.45 17.53
N SER A 30 10.19 -11.40 17.39
CA SER A 30 10.46 -12.82 17.54
C SER A 30 11.43 -13.38 16.51
N ILE A 31 11.47 -12.79 15.31
CA ILE A 31 12.44 -13.15 14.26
C ILE A 31 13.73 -12.32 14.30
N GLY A 32 13.93 -11.53 15.35
CA GLY A 32 15.16 -10.80 15.62
C GLY A 32 15.22 -9.36 15.10
N VAL A 33 14.10 -8.78 14.68
CA VAL A 33 14.02 -7.38 14.29
C VAL A 33 13.58 -6.53 15.49
N LYS A 34 14.53 -5.88 16.17
CA LYS A 34 14.18 -4.89 17.20
C LYS A 34 13.44 -3.72 16.58
N THR A 35 12.36 -3.29 17.22
CA THR A 35 11.49 -2.22 16.72
C THR A 35 11.52 -0.98 17.61
N LYS A 36 11.20 0.16 17.04
CA LYS A 36 10.91 1.43 17.72
C LYS A 36 9.64 2.05 17.19
N VAL A 37 8.92 2.77 18.06
CA VAL A 37 7.72 3.52 17.69
C VAL A 37 8.07 4.99 17.58
N GLU A 38 7.82 5.56 16.41
CA GLU A 38 8.02 6.99 16.15
C GLU A 38 6.72 7.78 16.23
N ARG A 39 6.82 9.11 16.07
CA ARG A 39 5.68 10.03 16.05
C ARG A 39 4.60 9.53 15.07
N GLY A 40 3.35 9.59 15.51
CA GLY A 40 2.20 9.10 14.74
C GLY A 40 1.98 7.59 14.81
N GLY A 41 2.63 6.88 15.76
CA GLY A 41 2.47 5.45 15.94
C GLY A 41 3.12 4.60 14.83
N ARG A 42 4.05 5.19 14.08
CA ARG A 42 4.78 4.48 13.02
C ARG A 42 5.87 3.61 13.62
N VAL A 43 5.88 2.34 13.23
CA VAL A 43 6.87 1.37 13.72
C VAL A 43 7.97 1.17 12.68
N PHE A 44 9.22 1.29 13.12
CA PHE A 44 10.41 1.10 12.30
C PHE A 44 11.38 0.15 13.00
N PRO A 45 12.29 -0.51 12.24
CA PRO A 45 13.40 -1.22 12.87
C PRO A 45 14.33 -0.20 13.56
N GLU A 46 14.85 -0.53 14.74
CA GLU A 46 15.83 0.32 15.45
C GLU A 46 17.04 0.69 14.59
N SER A 47 17.43 -0.17 13.66
CA SER A 47 18.54 0.03 12.73
C SER A 47 18.28 1.10 11.64
N ASP A 48 17.04 1.56 11.46
CA ASP A 48 16.59 2.42 10.35
C ASP A 48 16.90 1.87 8.95
N LYS A 49 17.15 0.55 8.85
CA LYS A 49 17.50 -0.10 7.59
C LYS A 49 16.43 -1.11 7.19
N SER A 50 15.75 -0.89 6.08
CA SER A 50 14.79 -1.85 5.50
C SER A 50 15.43 -3.23 5.24
N LYS A 51 16.72 -3.27 4.95
CA LYS A 51 17.49 -4.49 4.76
C LYS A 51 17.44 -5.43 5.97
N THR A 52 17.48 -4.88 7.21
CA THR A 52 17.36 -5.68 8.44
C THR A 52 16.06 -6.47 8.46
N VAL A 53 14.95 -5.84 8.09
CA VAL A 53 13.63 -6.48 8.03
C VAL A 53 13.58 -7.56 6.95
N ALA A 54 14.06 -7.23 5.75
CA ALA A 54 14.06 -8.15 4.61
C ALA A 54 14.91 -9.41 4.88
N GLU A 55 16.10 -9.25 5.47
CA GLU A 55 16.99 -10.37 5.80
C GLU A 55 16.42 -11.27 6.89
N ALA A 56 15.79 -10.68 7.92
CA ALA A 56 15.14 -11.45 8.98
C ALA A 56 13.97 -12.28 8.45
N LEU A 57 13.10 -11.69 7.62
CA LEU A 57 12.01 -12.39 6.95
C LEU A 57 12.53 -13.51 6.05
N LEU A 58 13.56 -13.25 5.25
CA LEU A 58 14.15 -14.24 4.36
C LEU A 58 14.73 -15.43 5.13
N LYS A 59 15.42 -15.17 6.24
CA LYS A 59 15.95 -16.18 7.13
C LYS A 59 14.83 -17.01 7.75
N TRP A 60 13.80 -16.37 8.25
CA TRP A 60 12.65 -17.04 8.85
C TRP A 60 11.92 -17.94 7.87
N VAL A 61 11.59 -17.44 6.66
CA VAL A 61 10.92 -18.21 5.60
C VAL A 61 11.73 -19.43 5.19
N LYS A 62 13.05 -19.30 5.06
CA LYS A 62 13.95 -20.43 4.78
C LYS A 62 13.94 -21.44 5.95
N GLY A 63 13.92 -20.96 7.19
CA GLY A 63 13.82 -21.81 8.38
C GLY A 63 12.54 -22.64 8.46
N CYS A 64 11.44 -22.13 7.87
CA CYS A 64 10.18 -22.84 7.71
C CYS A 64 10.17 -23.88 6.56
N GLY A 65 11.31 -24.13 5.90
CA GLY A 65 11.41 -25.08 4.80
C GLY A 65 10.83 -24.60 3.47
N VAL A 66 10.50 -23.31 3.33
CA VAL A 66 9.93 -22.75 2.12
C VAL A 66 11.01 -22.63 1.03
N LYS A 67 10.72 -23.14 -0.15
CA LYS A 67 11.59 -23.00 -1.33
C LYS A 67 11.33 -21.64 -2.00
N ILE A 68 12.32 -20.79 -2.00
CA ILE A 68 12.26 -19.48 -2.67
C ILE A 68 12.76 -19.63 -4.11
N VAL A 69 11.94 -19.19 -5.06
CA VAL A 69 12.27 -19.19 -6.49
C VAL A 69 12.26 -17.76 -7.00
N PHE A 70 13.39 -17.27 -7.49
CA PHE A 70 13.50 -15.98 -8.14
C PHE A 70 13.18 -16.12 -9.62
N ASP A 71 11.98 -15.72 -10.01
CA ASP A 71 11.51 -15.67 -11.39
C ASP A 71 10.31 -14.71 -11.51
N THR A 72 9.91 -14.40 -12.72
CA THR A 72 8.70 -13.64 -13.00
C THR A 72 7.56 -14.60 -13.32
N VAL A 73 6.46 -14.51 -12.59
CA VAL A 73 5.22 -15.18 -12.97
C VAL A 73 4.61 -14.42 -14.14
N SER A 74 4.35 -15.10 -15.23
CA SER A 74 3.73 -14.53 -16.44
C SER A 74 2.23 -14.79 -16.52
N ASP A 75 1.75 -15.87 -15.91
CA ASP A 75 0.33 -16.24 -15.92
C ASP A 75 -0.03 -17.24 -14.81
N LEU A 76 -1.32 -17.36 -14.52
CA LEU A 76 -1.88 -18.47 -13.74
C LEU A 76 -2.29 -19.62 -14.66
N ILE A 77 -2.07 -20.85 -14.23
CA ILE A 77 -2.54 -22.05 -14.91
C ILE A 77 -3.86 -22.46 -14.24
N SER A 78 -4.93 -22.52 -15.01
CA SER A 78 -6.25 -22.97 -14.53
C SER A 78 -6.85 -23.99 -15.49
N GLU A 79 -7.56 -24.96 -14.94
CA GLU A 79 -8.32 -25.97 -15.66
C GLU A 79 -9.66 -26.19 -14.94
N LYS A 80 -10.78 -26.16 -15.68
CA LYS A 80 -12.14 -26.39 -15.14
C LYS A 80 -12.40 -25.57 -13.85
N ASP A 81 -12.13 -24.27 -13.88
CA ASP A 81 -12.32 -23.32 -12.78
C ASP A 81 -11.44 -23.56 -11.53
N MET A 82 -10.45 -24.40 -11.64
CA MET A 82 -9.46 -24.64 -10.57
C MET A 82 -8.08 -24.14 -10.99
N VAL A 83 -7.41 -23.44 -10.08
CA VAL A 83 -5.99 -23.10 -10.25
C VAL A 83 -5.15 -24.36 -10.10
N LYS A 84 -4.20 -24.56 -11.01
CA LYS A 84 -3.29 -25.71 -11.08
C LYS A 84 -1.82 -25.32 -10.93
N GLY A 85 -1.52 -24.05 -10.90
CA GLY A 85 -0.15 -23.56 -10.75
C GLY A 85 0.06 -22.19 -11.39
N VAL A 86 1.33 -21.90 -11.63
CA VAL A 86 1.79 -20.66 -12.25
C VAL A 86 2.72 -20.94 -13.44
N MET A 87 2.71 -20.05 -14.42
CA MET A 87 3.65 -20.03 -15.52
C MET A 87 4.80 -19.08 -15.16
N LEU A 88 6.01 -19.60 -15.09
CA LEU A 88 7.24 -18.83 -14.86
C LEU A 88 7.86 -18.45 -16.21
N LYS A 89 8.38 -17.23 -16.29
CA LYS A 89 8.98 -16.71 -17.53
C LYS A 89 10.19 -17.53 -18.00
N ASN A 90 11.05 -17.91 -17.06
CA ASN A 90 12.32 -18.57 -17.39
C ASN A 90 12.32 -20.08 -17.11
N ARG A 91 11.38 -20.58 -16.30
CA ARG A 91 11.40 -21.98 -15.81
C ARG A 91 10.18 -22.80 -16.24
N GLY A 92 9.25 -22.20 -16.98
CA GLY A 92 8.04 -22.89 -17.43
C GLY A 92 7.00 -23.10 -16.33
N LYS A 93 6.29 -24.20 -16.35
CA LYS A 93 5.19 -24.49 -15.42
C LYS A 93 5.68 -24.87 -14.03
N LEU A 94 5.09 -24.27 -13.00
CA LEU A 94 5.21 -24.71 -11.61
C LEU A 94 3.80 -25.07 -11.13
N LEU A 95 3.55 -26.36 -10.95
CA LEU A 95 2.23 -26.87 -10.53
C LEU A 95 2.10 -26.81 -9.00
N CYS A 96 0.89 -26.51 -8.53
CA CYS A 96 0.50 -26.51 -7.13
C CYS A 96 -1.03 -26.61 -6.99
N ASP A 97 -1.50 -26.94 -5.78
CA ASP A 97 -2.92 -27.07 -5.48
C ASP A 97 -3.59 -25.71 -5.20
N SER A 98 -2.83 -24.74 -4.75
CA SER A 98 -3.34 -23.40 -4.42
C SER A 98 -2.30 -22.34 -4.68
N VAL A 99 -2.73 -21.12 -5.01
CA VAL A 99 -1.88 -19.95 -5.24
C VAL A 99 -2.38 -18.79 -4.39
N ILE A 100 -1.47 -18.17 -3.63
CA ILE A 100 -1.73 -16.91 -2.93
C ILE A 100 -1.17 -15.78 -3.80
N LEU A 101 -2.05 -14.89 -4.28
CA LEU A 101 -1.67 -13.68 -5.00
C LEU A 101 -1.24 -12.59 -4.02
N ALA A 102 0.06 -12.39 -3.88
CA ALA A 102 0.65 -11.37 -3.01
C ALA A 102 1.56 -10.41 -3.83
N THR A 103 1.10 -10.05 -5.04
CA THR A 103 1.88 -9.31 -6.04
C THR A 103 1.93 -7.80 -5.82
N GLY A 104 1.33 -7.30 -4.74
CA GLY A 104 1.18 -5.88 -4.50
C GLY A 104 0.11 -5.24 -5.38
N GLY A 105 0.07 -3.92 -5.40
CA GLY A 105 -0.89 -3.12 -6.17
C GLY A 105 -0.30 -2.55 -7.46
N VAL A 106 -0.59 -1.25 -7.71
CA VAL A 106 -0.11 -0.50 -8.88
C VAL A 106 0.72 0.72 -8.51
N SER A 107 1.02 0.89 -7.20
CA SER A 107 1.92 1.94 -6.73
C SER A 107 3.37 1.48 -6.92
N TYR A 108 4.24 2.35 -7.40
CA TYR A 108 5.66 2.06 -7.63
C TYR A 108 5.94 0.84 -8.52
N PRO A 109 5.55 0.87 -9.82
CA PRO A 109 5.77 -0.24 -10.74
C PRO A 109 7.24 -0.67 -10.87
N GLY A 110 8.19 0.27 -10.67
CA GLY A 110 9.63 -0.01 -10.65
C GLY A 110 10.08 -0.95 -9.54
N THR A 111 9.27 -1.17 -8.50
CA THR A 111 9.53 -2.13 -7.41
C THR A 111 8.74 -3.43 -7.54
N GLY A 112 8.08 -3.65 -8.68
CA GLY A 112 7.33 -4.87 -9.00
C GLY A 112 5.81 -4.79 -8.80
N SER A 113 5.27 -3.65 -8.35
CA SER A 113 3.82 -3.44 -8.18
C SER A 113 3.18 -3.05 -9.53
N THR A 114 3.11 -3.99 -10.47
CA THR A 114 2.68 -3.77 -11.86
C THR A 114 1.20 -4.06 -12.11
N GLY A 115 0.48 -4.48 -11.08
CA GLY A 115 -0.96 -4.81 -11.17
C GLY A 115 -1.26 -6.16 -11.82
N ASP A 116 -0.28 -7.04 -11.95
CA ASP A 116 -0.47 -8.34 -12.61
C ASP A 116 -1.51 -9.21 -11.89
N GLY A 117 -1.57 -9.16 -10.56
CA GLY A 117 -2.59 -9.85 -9.78
C GLY A 117 -4.02 -9.45 -10.17
N TYR A 118 -4.26 -8.17 -10.45
CA TYR A 118 -5.57 -7.71 -10.93
C TYR A 118 -5.89 -8.25 -12.33
N LYS A 119 -4.91 -8.30 -13.24
CA LYS A 119 -5.08 -8.84 -14.58
C LYS A 119 -5.44 -10.32 -14.52
N TRP A 120 -4.75 -11.10 -13.69
CA TRP A 120 -5.01 -12.52 -13.53
C TRP A 120 -6.36 -12.79 -12.86
N ALA A 121 -6.71 -12.03 -11.81
CA ALA A 121 -8.03 -12.13 -11.19
C ALA A 121 -9.16 -11.88 -12.21
N LYS A 122 -9.02 -10.80 -13.01
CA LYS A 122 -9.99 -10.46 -14.08
C LYS A 122 -10.10 -11.58 -15.14
N LYS A 123 -8.95 -12.15 -15.55
CA LYS A 123 -8.89 -13.28 -16.48
C LYS A 123 -9.60 -14.52 -15.96
N LEU A 124 -9.57 -14.75 -14.65
CA LEU A 124 -10.27 -15.86 -13.98
C LEU A 124 -11.72 -15.54 -13.64
N GLY A 125 -12.30 -14.46 -14.15
CA GLY A 125 -13.72 -14.12 -14.00
C GLY A 125 -14.06 -13.31 -12.74
N HIS A 126 -13.07 -12.87 -11.95
CA HIS A 126 -13.33 -11.99 -10.80
C HIS A 126 -13.64 -10.57 -11.25
N THR A 127 -14.58 -9.92 -10.58
CA THR A 127 -14.79 -8.49 -10.72
C THR A 127 -13.66 -7.73 -10.03
N VAL A 128 -12.97 -6.89 -10.77
CA VAL A 128 -11.92 -6.02 -10.26
C VAL A 128 -12.40 -4.58 -10.37
N VAL A 129 -12.60 -3.94 -9.22
CA VAL A 129 -12.85 -2.49 -9.16
C VAL A 129 -11.54 -1.78 -9.46
N GLU A 130 -11.56 -0.86 -10.44
CA GLU A 130 -10.35 -0.17 -10.89
C GLU A 130 -9.70 0.60 -9.73
N PRO A 131 -8.40 0.36 -9.44
CA PRO A 131 -7.69 1.11 -8.42
C PRO A 131 -7.56 2.57 -8.80
N ILE A 132 -7.86 3.46 -7.86
CA ILE A 132 -7.67 4.90 -8.02
C ILE A 132 -6.57 5.39 -7.10
N PRO A 133 -5.86 6.48 -7.44
CA PRO A 133 -4.82 7.06 -6.59
C PRO A 133 -5.35 7.43 -5.20
N SER A 134 -4.54 7.20 -4.17
CA SER A 134 -4.81 7.56 -2.78
C SER A 134 -3.48 7.86 -2.10
N LEU A 135 -3.49 8.76 -1.10
CA LEU A 135 -2.28 9.26 -0.44
C LEU A 135 -1.28 9.83 -1.46
N VAL A 136 -1.78 10.67 -2.36
CA VAL A 136 -1.01 11.31 -3.42
C VAL A 136 -0.99 12.82 -3.25
N PRO A 137 0.02 13.53 -3.80
CA PRO A 137 -0.01 14.99 -3.93
C PRO A 137 -1.25 15.47 -4.71
N LEU A 138 -1.63 16.71 -4.48
CA LEU A 138 -2.73 17.37 -5.18
C LEU A 138 -2.19 18.46 -6.09
N ASP A 139 -2.60 18.44 -7.35
CA ASP A 139 -2.34 19.55 -8.28
C ASP A 139 -3.31 20.69 -8.01
N THR A 140 -2.84 21.92 -8.13
CA THR A 140 -3.66 23.13 -7.99
C THR A 140 -3.93 23.76 -9.36
N LYS A 141 -5.10 24.39 -9.52
CA LYS A 141 -5.42 25.19 -10.71
C LYS A 141 -4.68 26.53 -10.68
N GLU A 142 -4.45 27.07 -9.50
CA GLU A 142 -3.87 28.38 -9.26
C GLU A 142 -2.34 28.34 -9.41
N LYS A 143 -1.85 28.93 -10.47
CA LYS A 143 -0.40 28.92 -10.80
C LYS A 143 0.49 29.69 -9.82
N TRP A 144 -0.08 30.60 -9.00
CA TRP A 144 0.69 31.34 -8.00
C TRP A 144 1.32 30.39 -6.97
N SER A 145 0.69 29.25 -6.69
CA SER A 145 1.22 28.25 -5.76
C SER A 145 2.57 27.66 -6.22
N PHE A 146 2.81 27.63 -7.51
CA PHE A 146 4.05 27.07 -8.09
C PHE A 146 5.29 27.92 -7.77
N SER A 147 5.11 29.23 -7.61
CA SER A 147 6.21 30.13 -7.19
C SER A 147 6.66 29.88 -5.76
N LEU A 148 5.87 29.16 -4.96
CA LEU A 148 6.16 28.78 -3.59
C LEU A 148 6.76 27.36 -3.48
N ALA A 149 7.11 26.72 -4.59
CA ALA A 149 7.65 25.36 -4.61
C ALA A 149 8.86 25.23 -3.65
N GLY A 150 8.80 24.22 -2.77
CA GLY A 150 9.81 24.00 -1.71
C GLY A 150 9.46 24.64 -0.37
N LEU A 151 8.50 25.59 -0.31
CA LEU A 151 8.05 26.16 0.95
C LEU A 151 7.27 25.11 1.75
N SER A 152 7.77 24.78 2.94
CA SER A 152 7.11 23.89 3.89
C SER A 152 6.46 24.70 5.00
N LEU A 153 5.19 24.43 5.24
CA LEU A 153 4.42 25.00 6.34
C LEU A 153 4.23 23.95 7.42
N LYS A 154 4.55 24.32 8.65
CA LYS A 154 4.42 23.46 9.84
C LYS A 154 3.33 23.99 10.75
N ASN A 155 2.68 23.06 11.48
CA ASN A 155 1.66 23.39 12.46
C ASN A 155 0.52 24.24 11.87
N ILE A 156 0.04 23.89 10.70
CA ILE A 156 -1.09 24.53 10.05
C ILE A 156 -2.37 23.70 10.20
N ALA A 157 -3.50 24.37 10.27
CA ALA A 157 -4.82 23.76 10.08
C ALA A 157 -5.20 23.92 8.61
N ILE A 158 -5.65 22.84 7.97
CA ILE A 158 -6.15 22.86 6.60
C ILE A 158 -7.57 22.31 6.57
N THR A 159 -8.42 22.91 5.74
CA THR A 159 -9.80 22.45 5.55
C THR A 159 -10.11 22.43 4.07
N PHE A 160 -10.65 21.32 3.61
CA PHE A 160 -11.11 21.14 2.23
C PHE A 160 -12.63 21.25 2.16
N TYR A 161 -13.11 21.97 1.18
CA TYR A 161 -14.52 22.15 0.88
C TYR A 161 -14.83 21.63 -0.52
N ASN A 162 -16.01 21.07 -0.73
CA ASN A 162 -16.51 20.74 -2.06
C ASN A 162 -17.08 21.98 -2.77
N GLU A 163 -17.51 21.81 -4.02
CA GLU A 163 -18.12 22.87 -4.83
C GLU A 163 -19.36 23.51 -4.20
N LYS A 164 -20.03 22.81 -3.29
CA LYS A 164 -21.21 23.31 -2.54
C LYS A 164 -20.82 23.95 -1.20
N ASN A 165 -19.55 24.31 -1.02
CA ASN A 165 -19.00 24.85 0.24
C ASN A 165 -19.26 23.96 1.49
N LYS A 166 -19.47 22.66 1.28
CA LYS A 166 -19.54 21.71 2.39
C LYS A 166 -18.15 21.21 2.74
N LYS A 167 -17.79 21.24 4.01
CA LYS A 167 -16.54 20.69 4.54
C LYS A 167 -16.46 19.19 4.22
N VAL A 168 -15.38 18.77 3.57
CA VAL A 168 -15.09 17.37 3.21
C VAL A 168 -14.06 16.77 4.15
N TYR A 169 -12.98 17.51 4.44
CA TYR A 169 -11.88 17.04 5.27
C TYR A 169 -11.24 18.21 6.00
N SER A 170 -10.69 17.95 7.17
CA SER A 170 -9.89 18.92 7.93
C SER A 170 -8.85 18.18 8.75
N ASP A 171 -7.65 18.71 8.79
CA ASP A 171 -6.53 18.15 9.54
C ASP A 171 -5.57 19.23 10.00
N PHE A 172 -4.68 18.88 10.93
CA PHE A 172 -3.64 19.75 11.45
C PHE A 172 -2.27 19.07 11.32
N GLY A 173 -1.29 19.76 10.73
CA GLY A 173 0.04 19.19 10.55
C GLY A 173 0.92 19.99 9.61
N GLU A 174 1.59 19.29 8.72
CA GLU A 174 2.58 19.86 7.80
C GLU A 174 2.16 19.68 6.35
N MET A 175 2.39 20.70 5.54
CA MET A 175 2.26 20.65 4.08
C MET A 175 3.46 21.32 3.40
N MET A 176 3.63 21.05 2.13
CA MET A 176 4.65 21.68 1.29
C MET A 176 4.08 22.01 -0.08
N PHE A 177 4.46 23.17 -0.61
CA PHE A 177 4.20 23.53 -2.01
C PHE A 177 5.14 22.79 -2.95
N THR A 178 4.63 22.35 -4.09
CA THR A 178 5.38 21.70 -5.17
C THR A 178 5.31 22.53 -6.44
N HIS A 179 5.99 22.11 -7.48
CA HIS A 179 5.94 22.77 -8.80
C HIS A 179 4.58 22.67 -9.50
N THR A 180 3.69 21.78 -9.04
CA THR A 180 2.36 21.56 -9.61
C THR A 180 1.23 21.73 -8.62
N GLY A 181 1.54 21.89 -7.33
CA GLY A 181 0.51 22.02 -6.30
C GLY A 181 1.02 21.79 -4.87
N LEU A 182 0.42 20.84 -4.16
CA LEU A 182 0.59 20.65 -2.74
C LEU A 182 0.94 19.20 -2.39
N THR A 183 1.77 19.01 -1.36
CA THR A 183 2.12 17.72 -0.79
C THR A 183 2.31 17.83 0.73
N GLY A 184 2.76 16.78 1.35
CA GLY A 184 2.98 16.70 2.80
C GLY A 184 1.90 15.87 3.51
N PRO A 185 2.11 15.53 4.79
CA PRO A 185 1.27 14.57 5.50
C PRO A 185 -0.23 14.87 5.43
N VAL A 186 -0.63 16.14 5.69
CA VAL A 186 -2.06 16.52 5.70
C VAL A 186 -2.69 16.50 4.30
N ILE A 187 -1.90 16.81 3.25
CA ILE A 187 -2.37 16.76 1.87
C ILE A 187 -2.53 15.33 1.39
N LEU A 188 -1.56 14.47 1.67
CA LEU A 188 -1.63 13.05 1.33
C LEU A 188 -2.83 12.38 2.01
N SER A 189 -3.06 12.67 3.29
CA SER A 189 -4.25 12.18 4.01
C SER A 189 -5.54 12.71 3.37
N ALA A 190 -5.60 14.02 3.06
CA ALA A 190 -6.75 14.63 2.43
C ALA A 190 -7.10 13.98 1.08
N SER A 191 -6.11 13.65 0.26
CA SER A 191 -6.33 13.07 -1.07
C SER A 191 -7.15 11.77 -1.03
N ALA A 192 -7.08 11.02 0.06
CA ALA A 192 -7.88 9.82 0.26
C ALA A 192 -9.38 10.12 0.48
N HIS A 193 -9.72 11.35 0.91
CA HIS A 193 -11.09 11.80 1.20
C HIS A 193 -11.68 12.66 0.09
N LEU A 194 -10.84 13.18 -0.82
CA LEU A 194 -11.26 14.09 -1.92
C LEU A 194 -11.65 13.35 -3.21
N ARG A 195 -11.96 12.07 -3.13
CA ARG A 195 -12.38 11.30 -4.31
C ARG A 195 -13.67 11.86 -4.88
N PRO A 196 -13.86 11.80 -6.23
CA PRO A 196 -15.18 12.01 -6.80
C PRO A 196 -16.16 11.08 -6.09
N MET A 197 -17.19 11.63 -5.48
CA MET A 197 -18.32 10.83 -5.00
C MET A 197 -19.10 10.42 -6.24
N GLU A 198 -19.20 9.12 -6.48
CA GLU A 198 -20.13 8.54 -7.44
C GLU A 198 -21.56 8.88 -7.06
#